data_a0fe07d710584b518e3b6123b6d3fb09
#
_entry.id   a0fe07d710584b518e3b6123b6d3fb09
#
_cell.length_a   1.000
_cell.length_b   1.000
_cell.length_c   1.000
_cell.angle_alpha   90.00
_cell.angle_beta   90.00
_cell.angle_gamma   90.00
#
_symmetry.space_group_name_H-M   'P 1'
#
loop_
_entity.id
_entity.type
_entity.pdbx_description
1 polymer ?
#
loop_
_entity_poly.entity_id
_entity_poly.type
_entity_poly.pdbx_seq_one_letter_code
_entity_poly.pdbx_strand_id
1 'polypeptide(L)'
;MCIRDSHRREYLDSAAHNILSAASSITKNIILKSSVAVLSAADPVRLFQNYATLDLLSKGRVQMVVGRASFRESFPLFGLSFDDYDELFEEKLDLLLKIRDNTAVTWSGKFRPSLLGQEVHPRPYQQKIPIWIGVGGTPQSVVRAAKLGLPLMIAIIGGETHRFRPLCDLYRQTWIDSGFKEEDIQIGVHSLGFVGADGDKAREDFFHGYKKSFTKIGLERGWGPVTRQSYDFLVSKTGALVVGDPSEVVEKIKAHSDSLGGITQFAFQMSVAELAHQQLSDSIKLIGDKVIPLLKS
;
A
#
# COMPACT_ATOMS: atom_id res chain seq x y z
N MET A 1 -7.66 2.84 -7.49
CA MET A 1 -8.35 2.76 -6.18
C MET A 1 -7.60 1.80 -5.29
N CYS A 2 -7.20 2.23 -4.10
CA CYS A 2 -6.48 1.41 -3.13
C CYS A 2 -7.31 1.30 -1.85
N ILE A 3 -7.53 0.08 -1.36
CA ILE A 3 -8.22 -0.19 -0.10
C ILE A 3 -7.24 -0.84 0.88
N ARG A 4 -7.23 -0.33 2.10
CA ARG A 4 -6.40 -0.83 3.19
C ARG A 4 -7.09 -2.01 3.86
N ASP A 5 -6.30 -2.95 4.34
CA ASP A 5 -6.72 -4.01 5.25
C ASP A 5 -6.21 -3.67 6.67
N SER A 6 -7.12 -3.49 7.62
CA SER A 6 -6.78 -3.12 8.99
C SER A 6 -7.81 -3.64 9.99
N HIS A 7 -7.34 -4.18 11.10
CA HIS A 7 -8.16 -4.77 12.16
C HIS A 7 -8.31 -3.84 13.38
N ARG A 8 -8.09 -2.54 13.21
CA ARG A 8 -8.20 -1.54 14.29
C ARG A 8 -9.53 -0.80 14.23
N ARG A 9 -10.01 -0.37 15.39
CA ARG A 9 -11.25 0.41 15.53
C ARG A 9 -11.24 1.73 14.73
N GLU A 10 -10.06 2.30 14.52
CA GLU A 10 -9.90 3.57 13.80
C GLU A 10 -10.07 3.43 12.28
N TYR A 11 -10.14 2.19 11.77
CA TYR A 11 -10.29 1.92 10.33
C TYR A 11 -11.57 1.14 10.07
N LEU A 12 -12.18 1.38 8.91
CA LEU A 12 -13.51 0.88 8.58
C LEU A 12 -13.48 -0.42 7.78
N ASP A 13 -12.31 -0.94 7.43
CA ASP A 13 -12.19 -2.12 6.58
C ASP A 13 -11.14 -3.11 7.10
N SER A 14 -11.51 -4.37 7.09
CA SER A 14 -10.65 -5.52 7.32
C SER A 14 -10.82 -6.59 6.24
N ALA A 15 -11.53 -6.25 5.16
CA ALA A 15 -11.82 -7.12 4.03
C ALA A 15 -11.78 -6.31 2.71
N ALA A 16 -10.61 -5.75 2.42
CA ALA A 16 -10.39 -4.85 1.28
C ALA A 16 -10.96 -5.40 -0.05
N HIS A 17 -10.85 -6.71 -0.29
CA HIS A 17 -11.35 -7.36 -1.50
C HIS A 17 -12.88 -7.23 -1.66
N ASN A 18 -13.66 -7.17 -0.58
CA ASN A 18 -15.12 -6.99 -0.65
C ASN A 18 -15.47 -5.59 -1.15
N ILE A 19 -14.80 -4.56 -0.64
CA ILE A 19 -15.00 -3.16 -1.07
C ILE A 19 -14.56 -2.99 -2.53
N LEU A 20 -13.42 -3.59 -2.90
CA LEU A 20 -12.92 -3.57 -4.27
C LEU A 20 -13.87 -4.31 -5.23
N SER A 21 -14.51 -5.40 -4.79
CA SER A 21 -15.52 -6.13 -5.58
C SER A 21 -16.77 -5.27 -5.84
N ALA A 22 -17.26 -4.57 -4.82
CA ALA A 22 -18.35 -3.61 -5.00
C ALA A 22 -17.96 -2.48 -5.99
N ALA A 23 -16.75 -1.93 -5.87
CA ALA A 23 -16.24 -0.92 -6.79
C ALA A 23 -16.07 -1.46 -8.22
N SER A 24 -15.73 -2.74 -8.40
CA SER A 24 -15.55 -3.34 -9.72
C SER A 24 -16.81 -3.30 -10.57
N SER A 25 -18.00 -3.42 -9.94
CA SER A 25 -19.29 -3.44 -10.62
C SER A 25 -19.72 -2.07 -11.16
N ILE A 26 -19.24 -0.98 -10.58
CA ILE A 26 -19.63 0.40 -10.94
C ILE A 26 -18.51 1.17 -11.65
N THR A 27 -17.34 0.55 -11.84
CA THR A 27 -16.18 1.16 -12.54
C THR A 27 -15.74 0.31 -13.72
N LYS A 28 -15.09 0.94 -14.73
CA LYS A 28 -14.67 0.24 -15.95
C LYS A 28 -13.16 0.23 -16.17
N ASN A 29 -12.44 1.29 -15.78
CA ASN A 29 -11.03 1.50 -16.17
C ASN A 29 -10.07 1.54 -14.97
N ILE A 30 -10.57 1.90 -13.78
CA ILE A 30 -9.71 2.09 -12.61
C ILE A 30 -9.12 0.74 -12.15
N ILE A 31 -7.82 0.74 -11.86
CA ILE A 31 -7.14 -0.40 -11.23
C ILE A 31 -7.59 -0.53 -9.78
N LEU A 32 -7.88 -1.76 -9.38
CA LEU A 32 -8.36 -2.14 -8.06
C LEU A 32 -7.23 -2.79 -7.28
N LYS A 33 -6.80 -2.17 -6.18
CA LYS A 33 -5.58 -2.54 -5.48
C LYS A 33 -5.78 -2.62 -3.96
N SER A 34 -5.20 -3.62 -3.29
CA SER A 34 -4.99 -3.54 -1.84
C SER A 34 -3.85 -2.57 -1.51
N SER A 35 -3.83 -2.02 -0.29
CA SER A 35 -2.71 -1.20 0.17
C SER A 35 -2.61 -1.16 1.71
N VAL A 36 -2.20 -2.25 2.33
CA VAL A 36 -1.77 -3.55 1.84
C VAL A 36 -2.80 -4.62 2.25
N ALA A 37 -2.80 -5.80 1.60
CA ALA A 37 -3.38 -7.00 2.20
C ALA A 37 -2.38 -7.53 3.24
N VAL A 38 -2.84 -7.75 4.48
CA VAL A 38 -1.99 -8.22 5.58
C VAL A 38 -1.74 -9.72 5.44
N LEU A 39 -0.77 -10.08 4.58
CA LEU A 39 -0.48 -11.47 4.23
C LEU A 39 -0.04 -12.30 5.44
N SER A 40 0.67 -11.71 6.42
CA SER A 40 1.03 -12.43 7.65
C SER A 40 -0.18 -13.00 8.39
N ALA A 41 -1.32 -12.32 8.36
CA ALA A 41 -2.55 -12.77 9.03
C ALA A 41 -3.50 -13.55 8.11
N ALA A 42 -3.37 -13.43 6.79
CA ALA A 42 -4.23 -14.09 5.81
C ALA A 42 -3.74 -15.51 5.46
N ASP A 43 -4.66 -16.40 5.09
CA ASP A 43 -4.31 -17.64 4.39
C ASP A 43 -4.03 -17.35 2.91
N PRO A 44 -2.85 -17.70 2.36
CA PRO A 44 -2.47 -17.36 0.98
C PRO A 44 -3.40 -17.96 -0.08
N VAL A 45 -3.98 -19.16 0.14
CA VAL A 45 -4.94 -19.77 -0.78
C VAL A 45 -6.20 -18.94 -0.84
N ARG A 46 -6.76 -18.60 0.32
CA ARG A 46 -7.99 -17.78 0.37
C ARG A 46 -7.76 -16.37 -0.16
N LEU A 47 -6.62 -15.76 0.15
CA LEU A 47 -6.27 -14.45 -0.38
C LEU A 47 -6.21 -14.48 -1.91
N PHE A 48 -5.51 -15.47 -2.49
CA PHE A 48 -5.44 -15.63 -3.93
C PHE A 48 -6.82 -15.82 -4.55
N GLN A 49 -7.67 -16.69 -3.99
CA GLN A 49 -9.03 -16.95 -4.49
C GLN A 49 -9.89 -15.69 -4.51
N ASN A 50 -9.82 -14.88 -3.45
CA ASN A 50 -10.56 -13.62 -3.35
C ASN A 50 -10.12 -12.63 -4.45
N TYR A 51 -8.82 -12.48 -4.67
CA TYR A 51 -8.30 -11.56 -5.69
C TYR A 51 -8.43 -12.12 -7.11
N ALA A 52 -8.35 -13.44 -7.31
CA ALA A 52 -8.63 -14.06 -8.61
C ALA A 52 -10.11 -13.89 -9.00
N THR A 53 -11.03 -14.06 -8.05
CA THR A 53 -12.46 -13.79 -8.27
C THR A 53 -12.71 -12.32 -8.61
N LEU A 54 -12.10 -11.40 -7.86
CA LEU A 54 -12.17 -9.96 -8.16
C LEU A 54 -11.59 -9.63 -9.53
N ASP A 55 -10.52 -10.30 -9.93
CA ASP A 55 -9.90 -10.09 -11.24
C ASP A 55 -10.79 -10.54 -12.40
N LEU A 56 -11.50 -11.67 -12.23
CA LEU A 56 -12.53 -12.10 -13.18
C LEU A 56 -13.69 -11.10 -13.26
N LEU A 57 -14.21 -10.63 -12.13
CA LEU A 57 -15.30 -9.65 -12.07
C LEU A 57 -14.91 -8.31 -12.72
N SER A 58 -13.66 -7.90 -12.51
CA SER A 58 -13.15 -6.63 -13.01
C SER A 58 -12.53 -6.70 -14.41
N LYS A 59 -12.45 -7.90 -15.02
CA LYS A 59 -11.82 -8.15 -16.33
C LYS A 59 -10.36 -7.69 -16.37
N GLY A 60 -9.57 -8.13 -15.39
CA GLY A 60 -8.12 -7.93 -15.38
C GLY A 60 -7.63 -6.60 -14.81
N ARG A 61 -8.40 -5.95 -13.91
CA ARG A 61 -8.03 -4.67 -13.31
C ARG A 61 -7.45 -4.77 -11.89
N VAL A 62 -7.03 -5.96 -11.48
CA VAL A 62 -6.56 -6.20 -10.10
C VAL A 62 -5.05 -6.12 -9.99
N GLN A 63 -4.59 -5.54 -8.90
CA GLN A 63 -3.23 -5.67 -8.40
C GLN A 63 -3.29 -5.93 -6.89
N MET A 64 -2.32 -6.65 -6.34
CA MET A 64 -2.16 -6.82 -4.89
C MET A 64 -0.93 -6.10 -4.40
N VAL A 65 -1.05 -5.29 -3.33
CA VAL A 65 0.09 -4.96 -2.48
C VAL A 65 -0.05 -5.81 -1.23
N VAL A 66 0.93 -6.66 -0.97
CA VAL A 66 0.97 -7.49 0.23
C VAL A 66 2.01 -6.96 1.21
N GLY A 67 1.74 -7.09 2.49
CA GLY A 67 2.62 -6.61 3.54
C GLY A 67 2.50 -7.43 4.82
N ARG A 68 3.44 -7.18 5.73
CA ARG A 68 3.49 -7.90 7.01
C ARG A 68 2.37 -7.49 7.97
N ALA A 69 2.23 -6.33 8.32
CA ALA A 69 1.25 -5.58 9.12
C ALA A 69 1.94 -4.38 9.75
N SER A 70 1.26 -3.24 9.82
CA SER A 70 1.76 -2.08 10.56
C SER A 70 1.38 -2.12 12.04
N PHE A 71 0.41 -2.96 12.40
CA PHE A 71 -0.20 -3.07 13.72
C PHE A 71 -0.26 -4.53 14.17
N ARG A 72 -0.23 -4.74 15.49
CA ARG A 72 -0.16 -6.08 16.10
C ARG A 72 -1.51 -6.78 16.24
N GLU A 73 -2.61 -6.05 16.13
CA GLU A 73 -3.97 -6.53 16.46
C GLU A 73 -4.42 -7.72 15.63
N SER A 74 -3.95 -7.84 14.40
CA SER A 74 -4.27 -8.99 13.54
C SER A 74 -3.71 -10.32 14.07
N PHE A 75 -2.57 -10.30 14.78
CA PHE A 75 -1.94 -11.54 15.23
C PHE A 75 -2.79 -12.32 16.23
N PRO A 76 -3.18 -11.76 17.40
CA PRO A 76 -4.01 -12.50 18.35
C PRO A 76 -5.42 -12.80 17.79
N LEU A 77 -5.98 -11.97 16.90
CA LEU A 77 -7.28 -12.23 16.28
C LEU A 77 -7.30 -13.51 15.45
N PHE A 78 -6.18 -13.86 14.82
CA PHE A 78 -6.04 -15.06 14.00
C PHE A 78 -5.20 -16.16 14.66
N GLY A 79 -4.98 -16.09 15.98
CA GLY A 79 -4.24 -17.10 16.74
C GLY A 79 -2.75 -17.20 16.37
N LEU A 80 -2.14 -16.09 15.94
CA LEU A 80 -0.75 -16.01 15.49
C LEU A 80 0.10 -15.31 16.57
N SER A 81 1.39 -15.71 16.67
CA SER A 81 2.36 -14.99 17.50
C SER A 81 3.03 -13.86 16.70
N PHE A 82 3.24 -12.74 17.36
CA PHE A 82 4.03 -11.66 16.78
C PHE A 82 5.53 -11.99 16.74
N ASP A 83 5.98 -12.97 17.50
CA ASP A 83 7.37 -13.45 17.47
C ASP A 83 7.70 -14.11 16.13
N ASP A 84 6.69 -14.68 15.45
CA ASP A 84 6.83 -15.28 14.11
C ASP A 84 6.64 -14.27 12.96
N TYR A 85 6.66 -12.96 13.25
CA TYR A 85 6.29 -11.87 12.31
C TYR A 85 6.96 -11.95 10.94
N ASP A 86 8.27 -12.19 10.90
CA ASP A 86 9.03 -12.25 9.65
C ASP A 86 8.87 -13.60 8.95
N GLU A 87 8.95 -14.71 9.69
CA GLU A 87 8.80 -16.07 9.15
C GLU A 87 7.41 -16.30 8.55
N LEU A 88 6.35 -15.85 9.23
CA LEU A 88 4.98 -15.91 8.73
C LEU A 88 4.83 -15.22 7.36
N PHE A 89 5.40 -14.04 7.21
CA PHE A 89 5.31 -13.32 5.95
C PHE A 89 6.10 -14.01 4.84
N GLU A 90 7.31 -14.48 5.13
CA GLU A 90 8.17 -15.15 4.15
C GLU A 90 7.53 -16.43 3.63
N GLU A 91 7.06 -17.29 4.56
CA GLU A 91 6.41 -18.54 4.22
C GLU A 91 5.14 -18.33 3.40
N LYS A 92 4.28 -17.39 3.83
CA LYS A 92 3.03 -17.11 3.13
C LYS A 92 3.24 -16.41 1.80
N LEU A 93 4.28 -15.60 1.65
CA LEU A 93 4.65 -15.00 0.37
C LEU A 93 5.13 -16.07 -0.62
N ASP A 94 5.98 -16.98 -0.19
CA ASP A 94 6.44 -18.11 -1.03
C ASP A 94 5.26 -18.92 -1.57
N LEU A 95 4.33 -19.30 -0.68
CA LEU A 95 3.12 -20.02 -1.11
C LEU A 95 2.25 -19.19 -2.05
N LEU A 96 2.03 -17.91 -1.76
CA LEU A 96 1.22 -17.03 -2.62
C LEU A 96 1.80 -16.91 -4.03
N LEU A 97 3.12 -16.78 -4.16
CA LEU A 97 3.79 -16.72 -5.45
C LEU A 97 3.70 -18.07 -6.20
N LYS A 98 3.85 -19.19 -5.52
CA LYS A 98 3.67 -20.53 -6.12
C LYS A 98 2.24 -20.73 -6.63
N ILE A 99 1.23 -20.30 -5.88
CA ILE A 99 -0.19 -20.35 -6.30
C ILE A 99 -0.43 -19.43 -7.50
N ARG A 100 0.16 -18.23 -7.52
CA ARG A 100 0.07 -17.29 -8.64
C ARG A 100 0.57 -17.92 -9.93
N ASP A 101 1.71 -18.59 -9.84
CA ASP A 101 2.46 -19.08 -11.00
C ASP A 101 2.01 -20.47 -11.47
N ASN A 102 1.37 -21.27 -10.60
CA ASN A 102 0.98 -22.65 -10.88
C ASN A 102 -0.48 -22.91 -10.49
N THR A 103 -1.18 -23.71 -11.29
CA THR A 103 -2.55 -24.13 -10.94
C THR A 103 -2.55 -25.21 -9.87
N ALA A 104 -1.72 -26.25 -10.05
CA ALA A 104 -1.52 -27.32 -9.06
C ALA A 104 -0.26 -27.02 -8.23
N VAL A 105 -0.37 -27.10 -6.91
CA VAL A 105 0.70 -26.70 -5.98
C VAL A 105 1.04 -27.82 -5.01
N THR A 106 2.31 -28.18 -4.97
CA THR A 106 2.92 -28.96 -3.88
C THR A 106 3.78 -28.04 -3.05
N TRP A 107 3.50 -27.96 -1.76
CA TRP A 107 4.17 -27.04 -0.86
C TRP A 107 4.04 -27.48 0.61
N SER A 108 5.04 -27.18 1.43
CA SER A 108 5.02 -27.40 2.88
C SER A 108 5.63 -26.23 3.62
N GLY A 109 5.13 -25.93 4.81
CA GLY A 109 5.61 -24.87 5.68
C GLY A 109 5.32 -25.16 7.15
N LYS A 110 5.70 -24.25 8.02
CA LYS A 110 5.57 -24.34 9.48
C LYS A 110 4.17 -23.88 9.95
N PHE A 111 3.61 -22.85 9.31
CA PHE A 111 2.42 -22.14 9.79
C PHE A 111 1.13 -22.54 9.10
N ARG A 112 1.21 -23.42 8.13
CA ARG A 112 0.07 -23.89 7.34
C ARG A 112 0.23 -25.37 6.94
N PRO A 113 -0.89 -26.15 6.93
CA PRO A 113 -0.85 -27.51 6.38
C PRO A 113 -0.33 -27.56 4.95
N SER A 114 0.40 -28.62 4.62
CA SER A 114 0.97 -28.84 3.31
C SER A 114 -0.08 -28.95 2.21
N LEU A 115 0.30 -28.61 0.99
CA LEU A 115 -0.43 -28.91 -0.24
C LEU A 115 0.32 -30.01 -1.00
N LEU A 116 -0.39 -30.99 -1.50
CA LEU A 116 0.16 -32.19 -2.16
C LEU A 116 -0.45 -32.31 -3.58
N GLY A 117 -0.15 -31.33 -4.45
CA GLY A 117 -0.66 -31.28 -5.81
C GLY A 117 -2.09 -30.74 -5.94
N GLN A 118 -2.59 -30.05 -4.91
CA GLN A 118 -3.94 -29.46 -4.98
C GLN A 118 -3.99 -28.30 -5.98
N GLU A 119 -5.05 -28.30 -6.77
CA GLU A 119 -5.37 -27.19 -7.66
C GLU A 119 -6.05 -26.05 -6.90
N VAL A 120 -5.63 -24.80 -7.21
CA VAL A 120 -6.22 -23.59 -6.61
C VAL A 120 -7.03 -22.83 -7.66
N HIS A 121 -8.34 -22.81 -7.49
CA HIS A 121 -9.32 -22.13 -8.34
C HIS A 121 -10.15 -21.09 -7.56
N PRO A 122 -10.72 -20.04 -8.25
CA PRO A 122 -10.58 -19.81 -9.69
C PRO A 122 -9.20 -19.31 -10.09
N ARG A 123 -8.87 -19.41 -11.38
CA ARG A 123 -7.72 -18.72 -11.95
C ARG A 123 -8.13 -17.29 -12.34
N PRO A 124 -7.25 -16.30 -12.26
CA PRO A 124 -7.58 -14.92 -12.60
C PRO A 124 -7.83 -14.74 -14.11
N TYR A 125 -8.41 -13.60 -14.47
CA TYR A 125 -8.56 -13.16 -15.87
C TYR A 125 -7.19 -12.82 -16.49
N GLN A 126 -6.33 -12.15 -15.73
CA GLN A 126 -4.94 -11.90 -16.11
C GLN A 126 -4.14 -13.21 -16.11
N GLN A 127 -3.13 -13.31 -16.95
CA GLN A 127 -2.21 -14.44 -16.89
C GLN A 127 -1.58 -14.59 -15.52
N LYS A 128 -1.20 -13.46 -14.89
CA LYS A 128 -0.69 -13.36 -13.52
C LYS A 128 -1.18 -12.07 -12.88
N ILE A 129 -1.74 -12.15 -11.67
CA ILE A 129 -2.05 -10.94 -10.91
C ILE A 129 -0.73 -10.28 -10.48
N PRO A 130 -0.52 -8.99 -10.77
CA PRO A 130 0.64 -8.27 -10.26
C PRO A 130 0.64 -8.19 -8.73
N ILE A 131 1.75 -8.61 -8.11
CA ILE A 131 1.94 -8.59 -6.65
C ILE A 131 3.08 -7.62 -6.34
N TRP A 132 2.79 -6.64 -5.49
CA TRP A 132 3.72 -5.64 -4.99
C TRP A 132 4.05 -5.95 -3.54
N ILE A 133 5.26 -5.62 -3.10
CA ILE A 133 5.65 -5.71 -1.68
C ILE A 133 5.55 -4.35 -1.02
N GLY A 134 4.70 -4.25 0.02
CA GLY A 134 4.59 -3.06 0.87
C GLY A 134 5.71 -3.02 1.91
N VAL A 135 6.49 -1.92 1.94
CA VAL A 135 7.65 -1.74 2.83
C VAL A 135 7.54 -0.43 3.59
N GLY A 136 7.75 -0.48 4.91
CA GLY A 136 7.74 0.70 5.78
C GLY A 136 9.13 1.26 6.14
N GLY A 137 10.21 0.75 5.52
CA GLY A 137 11.58 1.25 5.80
C GLY A 137 12.61 0.17 6.15
N THR A 138 12.27 -1.11 6.08
CA THR A 138 13.18 -2.22 6.40
C THR A 138 13.99 -2.64 5.17
N PRO A 139 15.34 -2.51 5.17
CA PRO A 139 16.19 -2.87 4.02
C PRO A 139 16.02 -4.33 3.56
N GLN A 140 15.88 -5.27 4.49
CA GLN A 140 15.68 -6.70 4.16
C GLN A 140 14.42 -6.93 3.31
N SER A 141 13.34 -6.18 3.58
CA SER A 141 12.11 -6.28 2.79
C SER A 141 12.26 -5.70 1.38
N VAL A 142 13.09 -4.66 1.23
CA VAL A 142 13.45 -4.07 -0.07
C VAL A 142 14.26 -5.07 -0.90
N VAL A 143 15.29 -5.68 -0.30
CA VAL A 143 16.12 -6.71 -0.94
C VAL A 143 15.27 -7.92 -1.35
N ARG A 144 14.35 -8.36 -0.48
CA ARG A 144 13.43 -9.47 -0.79
C ARG A 144 12.57 -9.16 -2.02
N ALA A 145 11.96 -7.97 -2.07
CA ALA A 145 11.14 -7.57 -3.21
C ALA A 145 11.95 -7.60 -4.52
N ALA A 146 13.14 -7.02 -4.52
CA ALA A 146 14.02 -6.96 -5.69
C ALA A 146 14.47 -8.35 -6.15
N LYS A 147 14.92 -9.21 -5.23
CA LYS A 147 15.36 -10.58 -5.56
C LYS A 147 14.25 -11.46 -6.15
N LEU A 148 13.00 -11.19 -5.79
CA LEU A 148 11.83 -11.91 -6.30
C LEU A 148 11.26 -11.29 -7.59
N GLY A 149 11.86 -10.22 -8.13
CA GLY A 149 11.34 -9.52 -9.29
C GLY A 149 9.95 -8.91 -9.04
N LEU A 150 9.67 -8.45 -7.80
CA LEU A 150 8.39 -7.90 -7.41
C LEU A 150 8.46 -6.38 -7.24
N PRO A 151 7.49 -5.62 -7.78
CA PRO A 151 7.39 -4.18 -7.58
C PRO A 151 7.35 -3.78 -6.11
N LEU A 152 7.91 -2.60 -5.81
CA LEU A 152 8.04 -2.07 -4.45
C LEU A 152 7.01 -0.96 -4.19
N MET A 153 6.28 -1.04 -3.06
CA MET A 153 5.44 0.04 -2.55
C MET A 153 6.02 0.54 -1.22
N ILE A 154 6.60 1.74 -1.20
CA ILE A 154 7.17 2.34 0.01
C ILE A 154 6.12 3.17 0.72
N ALA A 155 5.92 2.91 2.02
CA ALA A 155 5.07 3.71 2.88
C ALA A 155 5.87 4.86 3.51
N ILE A 156 5.67 6.08 3.01
CA ILE A 156 6.28 7.32 3.51
C ILE A 156 5.19 8.09 4.27
N ILE A 157 4.99 7.77 5.54
CA ILE A 157 3.93 8.32 6.38
C ILE A 157 4.43 9.35 7.40
N GLY A 158 5.71 9.64 7.43
CA GLY A 158 6.35 10.61 8.32
C GLY A 158 7.79 10.88 7.94
N GLY A 159 8.36 11.95 8.53
CA GLY A 159 9.72 12.42 8.23
C GLY A 159 9.83 13.11 6.88
N GLU A 160 11.02 13.06 6.29
CA GLU A 160 11.33 13.65 4.99
C GLU A 160 11.51 12.58 3.93
N THR A 161 10.99 12.83 2.73
CA THR A 161 10.97 11.85 1.64
C THR A 161 12.36 11.40 1.21
N HIS A 162 13.32 12.31 1.14
CA HIS A 162 14.70 12.00 0.70
C HIS A 162 15.40 10.93 1.55
N ARG A 163 14.98 10.76 2.82
CA ARG A 163 15.51 9.72 3.72
C ARG A 163 15.23 8.29 3.23
N PHE A 164 14.27 8.13 2.34
CA PHE A 164 13.94 6.84 1.75
C PHE A 164 14.71 6.56 0.45
N ARG A 165 15.48 7.56 -0.07
CA ARG A 165 16.30 7.40 -1.26
C ARG A 165 17.25 6.19 -1.19
N PRO A 166 18.01 5.97 -0.09
CA PRO A 166 18.90 4.81 0.01
C PRO A 166 18.17 3.45 -0.15
N LEU A 167 16.91 3.36 0.29
CA LEU A 167 16.10 2.16 0.11
C LEU A 167 15.69 1.96 -1.36
N CYS A 168 15.35 3.04 -2.06
CA CYS A 168 15.05 2.99 -3.48
C CYS A 168 16.28 2.59 -4.31
N ASP A 169 17.44 3.12 -3.97
CA ASP A 169 18.70 2.80 -4.66
C ASP A 169 19.12 1.35 -4.37
N LEU A 170 18.98 0.88 -3.12
CA LEU A 170 19.19 -0.52 -2.76
C LEU A 170 18.26 -1.46 -3.55
N TYR A 171 16.99 -1.08 -3.73
CA TYR A 171 16.03 -1.85 -4.53
C TYR A 171 16.49 -1.95 -5.99
N ARG A 172 16.83 -0.82 -6.62
CA ARG A 172 17.29 -0.78 -8.02
C ARG A 172 18.54 -1.61 -8.23
N GLN A 173 19.54 -1.43 -7.36
CA GLN A 173 20.79 -2.18 -7.45
C GLN A 173 20.54 -3.69 -7.29
N THR A 174 19.80 -4.09 -6.25
CA THR A 174 19.50 -5.51 -6.01
C THR A 174 18.67 -6.12 -7.15
N TRP A 175 17.76 -5.34 -7.77
CA TRP A 175 16.98 -5.77 -8.92
C TRP A 175 17.87 -6.11 -10.11
N ILE A 176 18.80 -5.22 -10.45
CA ILE A 176 19.75 -5.39 -11.54
C ILE A 176 20.69 -6.57 -11.23
N ASP A 177 21.25 -6.65 -10.02
CA ASP A 177 22.13 -7.73 -9.59
C ASP A 177 21.43 -9.10 -9.60
N SER A 178 20.11 -9.12 -9.51
CA SER A 178 19.28 -10.33 -9.61
C SER A 178 18.97 -10.74 -11.05
N GLY A 179 19.47 -10.00 -12.05
CA GLY A 179 19.33 -10.30 -13.47
C GLY A 179 18.04 -9.83 -14.12
N PHE A 180 17.26 -8.98 -13.45
CA PHE A 180 16.06 -8.36 -14.01
C PHE A 180 16.41 -7.10 -14.82
N LYS A 181 15.56 -6.74 -15.77
CA LYS A 181 15.78 -5.56 -16.60
C LYS A 181 15.44 -4.26 -15.84
N GLU A 182 16.27 -3.24 -16.02
CA GLU A 182 16.08 -1.93 -15.39
C GLU A 182 14.75 -1.29 -15.78
N GLU A 183 14.31 -1.46 -17.02
CA GLU A 183 13.04 -0.93 -17.55
C GLU A 183 11.78 -1.50 -16.85
N ASP A 184 11.89 -2.65 -16.20
CA ASP A 184 10.79 -3.28 -15.48
C ASP A 184 10.70 -2.82 -14.00
N ILE A 185 11.61 -1.97 -13.56
CA ILE A 185 11.62 -1.44 -12.19
C ILE A 185 10.35 -0.61 -11.94
N GLN A 186 9.61 -0.99 -10.90
CA GLN A 186 8.44 -0.24 -10.45
C GLN A 186 8.55 0.09 -8.96
N ILE A 187 8.52 1.38 -8.65
CA ILE A 187 8.51 1.90 -7.28
C ILE A 187 7.28 2.76 -7.10
N GLY A 188 6.41 2.38 -6.16
CA GLY A 188 5.28 3.18 -5.74
C GLY A 188 5.51 3.82 -4.37
N VAL A 189 4.86 4.94 -4.14
CA VAL A 189 4.80 5.61 -2.83
C VAL A 189 3.38 5.56 -2.30
N HIS A 190 3.25 5.18 -1.03
CA HIS A 190 2.04 5.31 -0.24
C HIS A 190 2.26 6.38 0.82
N SER A 191 1.49 7.45 0.78
CA SER A 191 1.59 8.55 1.74
C SER A 191 0.21 9.01 2.22
N LEU A 192 0.20 9.70 3.36
CA LEU A 192 -1.00 10.38 3.85
C LEU A 192 -1.21 11.66 3.04
N GLY A 193 -2.44 11.93 2.62
CA GLY A 193 -2.68 13.12 1.84
C GLY A 193 -4.16 13.44 1.66
N PHE A 194 -4.40 14.68 1.22
CA PHE A 194 -5.72 15.23 0.96
C PHE A 194 -5.62 16.39 -0.04
N VAL A 195 -6.51 16.43 -0.98
CA VAL A 195 -6.57 17.49 -1.99
C VAL A 195 -7.84 18.31 -1.78
N GLY A 196 -7.68 19.58 -1.46
CA GLY A 196 -8.77 20.55 -1.38
C GLY A 196 -8.75 21.55 -2.53
N ALA A 197 -9.81 22.33 -2.72
CA ALA A 197 -9.83 23.41 -3.70
C ALA A 197 -8.92 24.59 -3.30
N ASP A 198 -8.70 24.77 -2.00
CA ASP A 198 -7.83 25.77 -1.38
C ASP A 198 -6.82 25.03 -0.49
N GLY A 199 -5.54 25.30 -0.69
CA GLY A 199 -4.45 24.57 -0.04
C GLY A 199 -4.36 24.85 1.47
N ASP A 200 -4.54 26.09 1.89
CA ASP A 200 -4.49 26.46 3.32
C ASP A 200 -5.65 25.82 4.07
N LYS A 201 -6.85 25.90 3.50
CA LYS A 201 -8.03 25.24 4.07
C LYS A 201 -7.86 23.72 4.11
N ALA A 202 -7.30 23.11 3.07
CA ALA A 202 -7.03 21.67 3.03
C ALA A 202 -6.09 21.23 4.16
N ARG A 203 -5.03 22.01 4.41
CA ARG A 203 -4.08 21.77 5.51
C ARG A 203 -4.75 21.88 6.88
N GLU A 204 -5.62 22.87 7.06
CA GLU A 204 -6.34 23.05 8.33
C GLU A 204 -7.38 21.94 8.55
N ASP A 205 -8.19 21.63 7.55
CA ASP A 205 -9.20 20.56 7.62
C ASP A 205 -8.55 19.21 7.96
N PHE A 206 -7.38 18.92 7.38
CA PHE A 206 -6.65 17.65 7.62
C PHE A 206 -5.98 17.60 9.00
N PHE A 207 -5.54 18.75 9.54
CA PHE A 207 -4.75 18.83 10.78
C PHE A 207 -5.46 18.23 12.00
N HIS A 208 -6.72 18.58 12.22
CA HIS A 208 -7.43 18.23 13.46
C HIS A 208 -7.57 16.70 13.62
N GLY A 209 -8.08 16.03 12.61
CA GLY A 209 -8.26 14.59 12.64
C GLY A 209 -6.90 13.84 12.58
N TYR A 210 -5.94 14.33 11.80
CA TYR A 210 -4.58 13.81 11.78
C TYR A 210 -3.95 13.88 13.18
N LYS A 211 -3.98 15.04 13.84
CA LYS A 211 -3.45 15.22 15.20
C LYS A 211 -4.07 14.21 16.16
N LYS A 212 -5.39 14.05 16.16
CA LYS A 212 -6.11 13.11 17.03
C LYS A 212 -5.67 11.67 16.79
N SER A 213 -5.70 11.22 15.54
CA SER A 213 -5.38 9.85 15.14
C SER A 213 -3.91 9.52 15.41
N PHE A 214 -2.99 10.39 14.98
CA PHE A 214 -1.55 10.13 15.10
C PHE A 214 -0.98 10.38 16.48
N THR A 215 -1.60 11.22 17.32
CA THR A 215 -1.26 11.29 18.74
C THR A 215 -1.61 9.97 19.44
N LYS A 216 -2.80 9.40 19.16
CA LYS A 216 -3.20 8.10 19.73
C LYS A 216 -2.26 6.98 19.29
N ILE A 217 -2.01 6.84 17.98
CA ILE A 217 -1.08 5.84 17.43
C ILE A 217 0.34 6.05 17.97
N GLY A 218 0.75 7.31 18.10
CA GLY A 218 2.07 7.67 18.62
C GLY A 218 2.29 7.23 20.05
N LEU A 219 1.29 7.43 20.92
CA LEU A 219 1.36 6.97 22.34
C LEU A 219 1.60 5.47 22.45
N GLU A 220 0.95 4.66 21.61
CA GLU A 220 1.15 3.21 21.55
C GLU A 220 2.57 2.80 21.11
N ARG A 221 3.29 3.69 20.45
CA ARG A 221 4.63 3.49 19.89
C ARG A 221 5.73 4.25 20.64
N GLY A 222 5.39 4.91 21.75
CA GLY A 222 6.33 5.73 22.51
C GLY A 222 6.71 7.05 21.82
N TRP A 223 5.91 7.55 20.88
CA TRP A 223 6.12 8.84 20.22
C TRP A 223 5.45 9.96 21.02
N GLY A 224 5.97 11.18 20.92
CA GLY A 224 5.31 12.36 21.45
C GLY A 224 4.01 12.70 20.71
N PRO A 225 3.15 13.56 21.33
CA PRO A 225 1.92 14.00 20.69
C PRO A 225 2.22 14.86 19.45
N VAL A 226 1.31 14.83 18.48
CA VAL A 226 1.40 15.68 17.29
C VAL A 226 1.17 17.15 17.69
N THR A 227 2.16 18.01 17.41
CA THR A 227 2.06 19.47 17.57
C THR A 227 1.76 20.14 16.23
N ARG A 228 1.33 21.41 16.25
CA ARG A 228 1.18 22.19 15.02
C ARG A 228 2.50 22.28 14.26
N GLN A 229 3.59 22.60 14.96
CA GLN A 229 4.91 22.71 14.36
C GLN A 229 5.36 21.40 13.68
N SER A 230 5.15 20.23 14.32
CA SER A 230 5.48 18.94 13.72
C SER A 230 4.64 18.63 12.49
N TYR A 231 3.36 19.02 12.48
CA TYR A 231 2.48 18.87 11.33
C TYR A 231 2.90 19.81 10.17
N ASP A 232 3.16 21.10 10.46
CA ASP A 232 3.57 22.08 9.45
C ASP A 232 4.87 21.64 8.75
N PHE A 233 5.81 21.05 9.50
CA PHE A 233 6.99 20.41 8.93
C PHE A 233 6.63 19.27 7.98
N LEU A 234 5.72 18.39 8.37
CA LEU A 234 5.32 17.23 7.54
C LEU A 234 4.59 17.63 6.26
N VAL A 235 3.78 18.70 6.26
CA VAL A 235 3.12 19.21 5.06
C VAL A 235 3.99 20.13 4.22
N SER A 236 5.17 20.54 4.73
CA SER A 236 6.15 21.36 3.99
C SER A 236 6.66 20.64 2.73
N LYS A 237 7.41 21.34 1.88
CA LYS A 237 7.91 20.83 0.60
C LYS A 237 8.68 19.50 0.71
N THR A 238 9.48 19.32 1.77
CA THR A 238 10.31 18.12 1.98
C THR A 238 9.63 17.04 2.83
N GLY A 239 8.56 17.40 3.54
CA GLY A 239 7.86 16.49 4.45
C GLY A 239 7.01 15.45 3.74
N ALA A 240 6.64 14.41 4.46
CA ALA A 240 5.98 13.22 3.92
C ALA A 240 4.51 13.42 3.53
N LEU A 241 3.78 14.36 4.17
CA LEU A 241 2.34 14.52 3.97
C LEU A 241 2.04 15.32 2.70
N VAL A 242 1.16 14.81 1.84
CA VAL A 242 0.77 15.44 0.56
C VAL A 242 -0.62 16.05 0.70
N VAL A 243 -0.67 17.24 1.28
CA VAL A 243 -1.91 17.98 1.56
C VAL A 243 -1.81 19.39 0.96
N GLY A 244 -2.78 19.77 0.15
CA GLY A 244 -2.79 21.07 -0.52
C GLY A 244 -3.87 21.20 -1.58
N ASP A 245 -3.75 22.24 -2.43
CA ASP A 245 -4.53 22.34 -3.64
C ASP A 245 -3.98 21.44 -4.77
N PRO A 246 -4.66 21.28 -5.90
CA PRO A 246 -4.20 20.40 -6.98
C PRO A 246 -2.80 20.73 -7.51
N SER A 247 -2.41 22.00 -7.61
CA SER A 247 -1.09 22.40 -8.13
C SER A 247 0.02 22.10 -7.13
N GLU A 248 -0.17 22.45 -5.86
CA GLU A 248 0.74 22.14 -4.76
C GLU A 248 0.96 20.63 -4.63
N VAL A 249 -0.11 19.84 -4.76
CA VAL A 249 -0.05 18.37 -4.68
C VAL A 249 0.73 17.78 -5.86
N VAL A 250 0.54 18.28 -7.07
CA VAL A 250 1.32 17.87 -8.26
C VAL A 250 2.80 18.17 -8.08
N GLU A 251 3.16 19.40 -7.67
CA GLU A 251 4.55 19.78 -7.41
C GLU A 251 5.17 18.88 -6.33
N LYS A 252 4.43 18.58 -5.28
CA LYS A 252 4.91 17.75 -4.20
C LYS A 252 5.10 16.29 -4.61
N ILE A 253 4.20 15.72 -5.42
CA ILE A 253 4.38 14.37 -5.98
C ILE A 253 5.61 14.31 -6.90
N LYS A 254 5.83 15.34 -7.73
CA LYS A 254 7.04 15.46 -8.56
C LYS A 254 8.30 15.53 -7.68
N ALA A 255 8.29 16.36 -6.63
CA ALA A 255 9.40 16.46 -5.67
C ALA A 255 9.68 15.13 -4.92
N HIS A 256 8.63 14.38 -4.57
CA HIS A 256 8.78 13.01 -4.03
C HIS A 256 9.46 12.09 -5.06
N SER A 257 9.03 12.15 -6.32
CA SER A 257 9.61 11.36 -7.40
C SER A 257 11.10 11.67 -7.57
N ASP A 258 11.45 12.94 -7.69
CA ASP A 258 12.84 13.39 -7.85
C ASP A 258 13.72 12.98 -6.66
N SER A 259 13.22 13.18 -5.44
CA SER A 259 13.93 12.81 -4.21
C SER A 259 14.22 11.31 -4.13
N LEU A 260 13.38 10.46 -4.72
CA LEU A 260 13.50 9.00 -4.72
C LEU A 260 14.17 8.44 -5.98
N GLY A 261 14.51 9.29 -6.96
CA GLY A 261 15.10 8.89 -8.25
C GLY A 261 14.09 8.28 -9.22
N GLY A 262 12.85 8.72 -9.17
CA GLY A 262 11.76 8.27 -10.02
C GLY A 262 10.82 7.29 -9.30
N ILE A 263 9.51 7.53 -9.46
CA ILE A 263 8.45 6.64 -8.99
C ILE A 263 7.46 6.38 -10.12
N THR A 264 6.80 5.24 -10.09
CA THR A 264 5.81 4.84 -11.10
C THR A 264 4.37 4.98 -10.62
N GLN A 265 4.16 5.04 -9.30
CA GLN A 265 2.83 5.18 -8.71
C GLN A 265 2.87 6.02 -7.44
N PHE A 266 1.77 6.74 -7.18
CA PHE A 266 1.53 7.43 -5.92
C PHE A 266 0.14 7.08 -5.38
N ALA A 267 0.06 6.67 -4.12
CA ALA A 267 -1.19 6.30 -3.45
C ALA A 267 -1.43 7.20 -2.23
N PHE A 268 -2.62 7.81 -2.18
CA PHE A 268 -3.07 8.61 -1.04
C PHE A 268 -3.79 7.75 0.00
N GLN A 269 -3.43 7.93 1.27
CA GLN A 269 -4.26 7.49 2.39
C GLN A 269 -4.97 8.71 2.99
N MET A 270 -6.26 8.86 2.72
CA MET A 270 -7.06 10.04 3.12
C MET A 270 -7.87 9.82 4.39
N SER A 271 -8.16 8.58 4.77
CA SER A 271 -9.09 8.21 5.85
C SER A 271 -8.58 8.46 7.28
N VAL A 272 -7.37 8.97 7.46
CA VAL A 272 -6.75 9.15 8.80
C VAL A 272 -7.11 10.46 9.49
N ALA A 273 -7.73 11.40 8.80
CA ALA A 273 -7.98 12.75 9.29
C ALA A 273 -9.43 13.01 9.72
N GLU A 274 -10.24 11.96 9.85
CA GLU A 274 -11.66 12.06 10.25
C GLU A 274 -12.46 13.08 9.40
N LEU A 275 -12.11 13.21 8.12
CA LEU A 275 -12.78 14.13 7.19
C LEU A 275 -14.19 13.65 6.88
N ALA A 276 -15.10 14.60 6.65
CA ALA A 276 -16.47 14.30 6.25
C ALA A 276 -16.49 13.58 4.88
N HIS A 277 -17.50 12.73 4.66
CA HIS A 277 -17.66 11.99 3.40
C HIS A 277 -17.63 12.90 2.17
N GLN A 278 -18.27 14.08 2.23
CA GLN A 278 -18.28 15.03 1.13
C GLN A 278 -16.87 15.56 0.82
N GLN A 279 -16.07 15.90 1.85
CA GLN A 279 -14.68 16.35 1.67
C GLN A 279 -13.82 15.27 0.97
N LEU A 280 -13.98 14.01 1.38
CA LEU A 280 -13.26 12.90 0.74
C LEU A 280 -13.71 12.70 -0.72
N SER A 281 -15.02 12.78 -0.99
CA SER A 281 -15.58 12.66 -2.33
C SER A 281 -15.09 13.76 -3.26
N ASP A 282 -15.05 15.00 -2.77
CA ASP A 282 -14.57 16.16 -3.53
C ASP A 282 -13.05 16.07 -3.77
N SER A 283 -12.29 15.58 -2.79
CA SER A 283 -10.86 15.32 -2.96
C SER A 283 -10.59 14.27 -4.05
N ILE A 284 -11.38 13.18 -4.08
CA ILE A 284 -11.27 12.14 -5.13
C ILE A 284 -11.55 12.75 -6.52
N LYS A 285 -12.56 13.61 -6.64
CA LYS A 285 -12.87 14.32 -7.89
C LYS A 285 -11.72 15.23 -8.31
N LEU A 286 -11.19 16.04 -7.38
CA LEU A 286 -10.05 16.92 -7.66
C LEU A 286 -8.81 16.14 -8.10
N ILE A 287 -8.54 14.98 -7.49
CA ILE A 287 -7.45 14.10 -7.93
C ILE A 287 -7.69 13.63 -9.37
N GLY A 288 -8.90 13.16 -9.68
CA GLY A 288 -9.25 12.69 -11.02
C GLY A 288 -9.20 13.78 -12.08
N ASP A 289 -9.81 14.92 -11.80
CA ASP A 289 -10.06 15.99 -12.79
C ASP A 289 -8.90 16.97 -12.95
N LYS A 290 -8.05 17.13 -11.91
CA LYS A 290 -6.99 18.14 -11.88
C LYS A 290 -5.60 17.55 -11.69
N VAL A 291 -5.39 16.71 -10.67
CA VAL A 291 -4.06 16.20 -10.31
C VAL A 291 -3.54 15.20 -11.37
N ILE A 292 -4.34 14.19 -11.72
CA ILE A 292 -3.92 13.16 -12.67
C ILE A 292 -3.57 13.73 -14.05
N PRO A 293 -4.35 14.65 -14.66
CA PRO A 293 -3.98 15.25 -15.95
C PRO A 293 -2.64 16.01 -15.90
N LEU A 294 -2.40 16.79 -14.82
CA LEU A 294 -1.17 17.56 -14.65
C LEU A 294 0.09 16.69 -14.36
N LEU A 295 -0.09 15.46 -13.88
CA LEU A 295 1.01 14.51 -13.72
C LEU A 295 1.36 13.76 -15.02
N LYS A 296 0.46 13.75 -15.99
CA LYS A 296 0.64 13.10 -17.31
C LYS A 296 1.17 14.06 -18.38
N SER A 297 1.05 15.38 -18.14
CA SER A 297 1.63 16.42 -18.98
C SER A 297 3.12 16.61 -18.69
#